data_367697670df7fe53ac8ff9f1bb3dbbe0
#
_entry.id   367697670df7fe53ac8ff9f1bb3dbbe0
#
_cell.length_a   1.000
_cell.length_b   1.000
_cell.length_c   1.000
_cell.angle_alpha   90.00
_cell.angle_beta   90.00
_cell.angle_gamma   90.00
#
_symmetry.space_group_name_H-M   'P 1'
#
loop_
_entity.id
_entity.type
_entity.pdbx_description
1 polymer ?
#
loop_
_entity_poly.entity_id
_entity_poly.type
_entity_poly.pdbx_seq_one_letter_code
_entity_poly.pdbx_strand_id
1 'polypeptide(L)'
;MRLWHEALIPQLPRPQLLGQHRECCALRGNGWGRKHATVDYVFTHSPYRLYAYHRLIMEEMADRGYNVSPEWLDKNYRGKTCPPYENLTEEKLRNPIYIEHTSAYYQECLANLREKGIELE
;
A
#
# COMPACT_ATOMS: atom_id res chain seq x y z
N MET A 1 1.90 -11.98 0.34
CA MET A 1 1.56 -10.54 0.37
C MET A 1 2.30 -9.81 -0.75
N ARG A 2 1.66 -8.85 -1.37
CA ARG A 2 2.22 -8.06 -2.47
C ARG A 2 1.63 -6.65 -2.42
N LEU A 3 2.43 -5.63 -2.67
CA LEU A 3 1.88 -4.31 -2.96
C LEU A 3 1.64 -4.22 -4.47
N TRP A 4 0.39 -4.03 -4.85
CA TRP A 4 0.04 -3.88 -6.25
C TRP A 4 0.68 -2.61 -6.82
N HIS A 5 1.10 -2.67 -8.08
CA HIS A 5 1.64 -1.48 -8.75
C HIS A 5 0.64 -0.32 -8.59
N GLU A 6 1.12 0.86 -8.19
CA GLU A 6 0.21 1.96 -7.85
C GLU A 6 -0.72 2.37 -8.99
N ALA A 7 -0.30 2.21 -10.25
CA ALA A 7 -1.14 2.53 -11.39
C ALA A 7 -2.37 1.63 -11.50
N LEU A 8 -2.36 0.45 -10.85
CA LEU A 8 -3.49 -0.48 -10.86
C LEU A 8 -4.53 -0.18 -9.78
N ILE A 9 -4.21 0.65 -8.81
CA ILE A 9 -5.10 0.90 -7.65
C ILE A 9 -6.52 1.27 -8.09
N PRO A 10 -6.73 2.21 -9.05
CA PRO A 10 -8.08 2.56 -9.47
C PRO A 10 -8.86 1.42 -10.11
N GLN A 11 -8.19 0.38 -10.59
CA GLN A 11 -8.81 -0.74 -11.30
C GLN A 11 -8.95 -1.99 -10.46
N LEU A 12 -8.38 -2.02 -9.25
CA LEU A 12 -8.42 -3.22 -8.41
C LEU A 12 -9.86 -3.57 -8.04
N PRO A 13 -10.26 -4.85 -8.16
CA PRO A 13 -11.53 -5.29 -7.60
C PRO A 13 -11.61 -5.03 -6.11
N ARG A 14 -12.83 -4.92 -5.58
CA ARG A 14 -13.05 -4.61 -4.16
C ARG A 14 -12.25 -5.50 -3.21
N PRO A 15 -12.26 -6.84 -3.34
CA PRO A 15 -11.51 -7.68 -2.40
C PRO A 15 -10.01 -7.40 -2.38
N GLN A 16 -9.41 -7.12 -3.54
CA GLN A 16 -7.99 -6.81 -3.63
C GLN A 16 -7.68 -5.44 -3.03
N LEU A 17 -8.53 -4.45 -3.27
CA LEU A 17 -8.34 -3.13 -2.71
C LEU A 17 -8.45 -3.16 -1.18
N LEU A 18 -9.50 -3.79 -0.65
CA LEU A 18 -9.70 -3.88 0.80
C LEU A 18 -8.62 -4.75 1.47
N GLY A 19 -8.21 -5.83 0.80
CA GLY A 19 -7.09 -6.64 1.25
C GLY A 19 -5.80 -5.85 1.33
N GLN A 20 -5.52 -5.02 0.32
CA GLN A 20 -4.33 -4.17 0.31
C GLN A 20 -4.38 -3.15 1.45
N HIS A 21 -5.54 -2.59 1.73
CA HIS A 21 -5.70 -1.69 2.88
C HIS A 21 -5.29 -2.38 4.18
N ARG A 22 -5.83 -3.58 4.43
CA ARG A 22 -5.49 -4.35 5.64
C ARG A 22 -4.01 -4.67 5.72
N GLU A 23 -3.40 -5.02 4.58
CA GLU A 23 -1.98 -5.33 4.51
C GLU A 23 -1.13 -4.09 4.81
N CYS A 24 -1.49 -2.93 4.29
CA CYS A 24 -0.82 -1.68 4.60
C CYS A 24 -0.93 -1.35 6.08
N CYS A 25 -2.09 -1.54 6.69
CA CYS A 25 -2.25 -1.35 8.13
C CYS A 25 -1.28 -2.23 8.92
N ALA A 26 -1.20 -3.50 8.56
CA ALA A 26 -0.30 -4.44 9.23
C ALA A 26 1.18 -4.04 9.05
N LEU A 27 1.57 -3.66 7.85
CA LEU A 27 2.94 -3.24 7.56
C LEU A 27 3.32 -1.95 8.30
N ARG A 28 2.41 -1.02 8.44
CA ARG A 28 2.66 0.23 9.18
C ARG A 28 2.82 -0.01 10.67
N GLY A 29 2.23 -1.08 11.17
CA GLY A 29 2.33 -1.47 12.58
C GLY A 29 3.40 -2.53 12.81
N ASN A 30 2.96 -3.70 13.26
CA ASN A 30 3.84 -4.82 13.63
C ASN A 30 4.59 -5.45 12.46
N GLY A 31 4.19 -5.18 11.24
CA GLY A 31 4.88 -5.71 10.05
C GLY A 31 6.23 -5.06 9.79
N TRP A 32 6.47 -3.86 10.33
CA TRP A 32 7.69 -3.12 10.03
C TRP A 32 8.91 -3.85 10.59
N GLY A 33 9.92 -4.04 9.74
CA GLY A 33 11.15 -4.71 10.12
C GLY A 33 11.11 -6.23 10.04
N ARG A 34 9.96 -6.83 9.78
CA ARG A 34 9.85 -8.26 9.55
C ARG A 34 10.14 -8.58 8.09
N LYS A 35 10.70 -9.76 7.83
CA LYS A 35 10.99 -10.17 6.46
C LYS A 35 9.73 -10.67 5.77
N HIS A 36 9.44 -10.09 4.60
CA HIS A 36 8.34 -10.50 3.73
C HIS A 36 8.89 -10.53 2.31
N ALA A 37 9.21 -11.72 1.80
CA ALA A 37 9.96 -11.91 0.55
C ALA A 37 9.49 -11.05 -0.62
N THR A 38 8.18 -10.81 -0.74
CA THR A 38 7.62 -10.04 -1.87
C THR A 38 7.54 -8.54 -1.63
N VAL A 39 7.71 -8.09 -0.38
CA VAL A 39 7.59 -6.67 -0.03
C VAL A 39 8.78 -6.15 0.77
N ASP A 40 9.89 -6.86 0.75
CA ASP A 40 11.08 -6.46 1.51
C ASP A 40 11.58 -5.07 1.09
N TYR A 41 11.38 -4.67 -0.16
CA TYR A 41 11.78 -3.35 -0.62
C TYR A 41 11.09 -2.22 0.16
N VAL A 42 9.88 -2.45 0.69
CA VAL A 42 9.18 -1.45 1.51
C VAL A 42 10.05 -1.02 2.69
N PHE A 43 10.79 -1.97 3.27
CA PHE A 43 11.60 -1.73 4.45
C PHE A 43 13.00 -1.16 4.14
N THR A 44 13.36 -1.06 2.86
CA THR A 44 14.59 -0.39 2.42
C THR A 44 14.33 1.10 2.13
N HIS A 45 13.07 1.50 2.09
CA HIS A 45 12.66 2.89 1.92
C HIS A 45 12.11 3.43 3.25
N SER A 46 11.83 4.72 3.29
CA SER A 46 11.30 5.34 4.51
C SER A 46 9.86 4.88 4.79
N PRO A 47 9.46 4.86 6.08
CA PRO A 47 8.06 4.59 6.43
C PRO A 47 7.08 5.59 5.82
N TYR A 48 7.51 6.80 5.51
CA TYR A 48 6.65 7.79 4.87
C TYR A 48 6.15 7.32 3.50
N ARG A 49 6.99 6.60 2.74
CA ARG A 49 6.60 6.06 1.43
C ARG A 49 5.47 5.04 1.57
N LEU A 50 5.51 4.22 2.61
CA LEU A 50 4.43 3.28 2.88
C LEU A 50 3.14 4.01 3.23
N TYR A 51 3.22 5.05 4.04
CA TYR A 51 2.07 5.90 4.32
C TYR A 51 1.50 6.51 3.03
N ALA A 52 2.37 7.04 2.16
CA ALA A 52 1.93 7.64 0.90
C ALA A 52 1.24 6.63 -0.01
N TYR A 53 1.78 5.42 -0.11
CA TYR A 53 1.14 4.34 -0.87
C TYR A 53 -0.22 3.97 -0.26
N HIS A 54 -0.26 3.79 1.07
CA HIS A 54 -1.49 3.47 1.77
C HIS A 54 -2.55 4.57 1.57
N ARG A 55 -2.10 5.82 1.51
CA ARG A 55 -3.02 6.93 1.26
C ARG A 55 -3.70 6.82 -0.10
N LEU A 56 -2.97 6.37 -1.14
CA LEU A 56 -3.59 6.13 -2.45
C LEU A 56 -4.68 5.07 -2.36
N ILE A 57 -4.46 4.01 -1.59
CA ILE A 57 -5.45 2.97 -1.35
C ILE A 57 -6.68 3.55 -0.65
N MET A 58 -6.47 4.33 0.40
CA MET A 58 -7.58 4.93 1.18
C MET A 58 -8.36 5.95 0.37
N GLU A 59 -7.69 6.73 -0.48
CA GLU A 59 -8.34 7.68 -1.37
C GLU A 59 -9.25 6.96 -2.37
N GLU A 60 -8.79 5.84 -2.93
CA GLU A 60 -9.60 5.04 -3.84
C GLU A 60 -10.80 4.43 -3.12
N MET A 61 -10.61 3.96 -1.88
CA MET A 61 -11.72 3.45 -1.06
C MET A 61 -12.76 4.53 -0.84
N ALA A 62 -12.33 5.74 -0.49
CA ALA A 62 -13.24 6.86 -0.26
C ALA A 62 -14.00 7.24 -1.54
N ASP A 63 -13.31 7.26 -2.68
CA ASP A 63 -13.91 7.57 -3.98
C ASP A 63 -15.00 6.56 -4.35
N ARG A 64 -14.86 5.31 -3.90
CA ARG A 64 -15.86 4.27 -4.12
C ARG A 64 -16.97 4.26 -3.07
N GLY A 65 -16.91 5.16 -2.08
CA GLY A 65 -17.89 5.23 -1.01
C GLY A 65 -17.67 4.25 0.13
N TYR A 66 -16.46 3.68 0.25
CA TYR A 66 -16.13 2.78 1.35
C TYR A 66 -15.67 3.59 2.56
N ASN A 67 -15.93 3.06 3.76
CA ASN A 67 -15.51 3.69 4.99
C ASN A 67 -14.02 3.48 5.24
N VAL A 68 -13.33 4.58 5.57
CA VAL A 68 -11.92 4.56 5.98
C VAL A 68 -11.85 5.08 7.40
N SER A 69 -11.20 4.32 8.29
CA SER A 69 -10.97 4.80 9.65
C SER A 69 -10.03 6.01 9.62
N PRO A 70 -10.48 7.17 10.13
CA PRO A 70 -9.71 8.42 9.96
C PRO A 70 -8.32 8.39 10.59
N GLU A 71 -8.09 7.56 11.60
CA GLU A 71 -6.78 7.45 12.25
C GLU A 71 -5.69 7.11 11.26
N TRP A 72 -5.98 6.27 10.25
CA TRP A 72 -4.99 5.84 9.26
C TRP A 72 -4.56 6.96 8.31
N LEU A 73 -5.29 8.07 8.28
CA LEU A 73 -4.91 9.25 7.52
C LEU A 73 -3.81 10.08 8.20
N ASP A 74 -3.55 9.80 9.47
CA ASP A 74 -2.43 10.38 10.19
C ASP A 74 -1.15 9.58 9.86
N LYS A 75 -0.16 10.26 9.32
CA LYS A 75 1.11 9.62 8.93
C LYS A 75 1.83 8.94 10.09
N ASN A 76 1.60 9.39 11.31
CA ASN A 76 2.27 8.87 12.50
C ASN A 76 1.58 7.64 13.09
N TYR A 77 0.32 7.40 12.73
CA TYR A 77 -0.46 6.32 13.31
C TYR A 77 0.03 4.95 12.83
N ARG A 78 0.14 4.00 13.77
CA ARG A 78 0.65 2.65 13.50
C ARG A 78 -0.28 1.55 14.01
N GLY A 79 -1.54 1.89 14.32
CA GLY A 79 -2.50 0.94 14.85
C GLY A 79 -2.60 1.02 16.38
N LYS A 80 -3.46 0.17 16.92
CA LYS A 80 -3.79 0.21 18.36
C LYS A 80 -2.70 -0.39 19.24
N THR A 81 -1.85 -1.26 18.69
CA THR A 81 -0.87 -2.00 19.47
C THR A 81 0.56 -1.49 19.33
N CYS A 82 0.81 -0.62 18.36
CA CYS A 82 2.14 -0.02 18.15
C CYS A 82 2.12 1.45 18.54
N PRO A 83 3.14 1.93 19.26
CA PRO A 83 3.25 3.36 19.53
C PRO A 83 3.35 4.13 18.20
N PRO A 84 2.67 5.27 18.06
CA PRO A 84 2.80 6.08 16.86
C PRO A 84 4.21 6.66 16.74
N TYR A 85 4.60 7.06 15.53
CA TYR A 85 5.80 7.87 15.36
C TYR A 85 5.58 9.23 16.03
N GLU A 86 6.63 9.83 16.56
CA GLU A 86 6.52 11.18 17.17
C GLU A 86 6.29 12.24 16.11
N ASN A 87 7.04 12.17 15.04
CA ASN A 87 6.87 13.08 13.89
C ASN A 87 7.58 12.48 12.69
N LEU A 88 6.87 11.64 11.95
CA LEU A 88 7.42 10.99 10.77
C LEU A 88 7.79 12.05 9.74
N THR A 89 9.04 12.02 9.29
CA THR A 89 9.55 12.99 8.33
C THR A 89 8.85 12.82 6.98
N GLU A 90 8.27 13.92 6.50
CA GLU A 90 7.64 13.94 5.18
C GLU A 90 8.69 14.05 4.09
N GLU A 91 8.41 13.45 2.94
CA GLU A 91 9.28 13.49 1.78
C GLU A 91 8.48 13.97 0.56
N LYS A 92 9.17 14.67 -0.33
CA LYS A 92 8.58 15.00 -1.63
C LYS A 92 8.75 13.78 -2.54
N LEU A 93 7.65 13.12 -2.84
CA LEU A 93 7.67 11.87 -3.60
C LEU A 93 7.35 12.10 -5.07
N ARG A 94 7.84 11.19 -5.90
CA ARG A 94 7.56 11.13 -7.34
C ARG A 94 6.65 9.94 -7.63
N ASN A 95 6.12 9.87 -8.83
CA ASN A 95 5.42 8.70 -9.33
C ASN A 95 6.39 7.85 -10.16
N PRO A 96 6.50 6.54 -9.87
CA PRO A 96 5.86 5.82 -8.77
C PRO A 96 6.52 6.12 -7.42
N ILE A 97 5.75 5.96 -6.35
CA ILE A 97 6.24 6.14 -4.97
C ILE A 97 7.42 5.19 -4.71
N TYR A 98 7.29 3.95 -5.16
CA TYR A 98 8.36 2.96 -5.10
C TYR A 98 8.98 2.78 -6.48
N ILE A 99 10.29 2.94 -6.56
CA ILE A 99 11.04 2.77 -7.81
C ILE A 99 10.90 1.33 -8.33
N GLU A 100 10.65 0.37 -7.44
CA GLU A 100 10.42 -1.04 -7.78
C GLU A 100 9.12 -1.25 -8.57
N HIS A 101 8.21 -0.30 -8.54
CA HIS A 101 6.96 -0.35 -9.33
C HIS A 101 7.24 0.05 -10.78
N THR A 102 8.00 -0.77 -11.48
CA THR A 102 8.40 -0.58 -12.87
C THR A 102 7.32 -1.05 -13.84
N SER A 103 7.52 -0.80 -15.13
CA SER A 103 6.64 -1.35 -16.18
C SER A 103 6.64 -2.88 -16.17
N ALA A 104 7.79 -3.50 -15.90
CA ALA A 104 7.88 -4.96 -15.78
C ALA A 104 7.06 -5.45 -14.59
N TYR A 105 7.15 -4.77 -13.46
CA TYR A 105 6.36 -5.10 -12.27
C TYR A 105 4.86 -4.93 -12.53
N TYR A 106 4.47 -3.91 -13.28
CA TYR A 106 3.08 -3.72 -13.69
C TYR A 106 2.55 -4.96 -14.41
N GLN A 107 3.31 -5.48 -15.38
CA GLN A 107 2.92 -6.69 -16.11
C GLN A 107 2.89 -7.91 -15.20
N GLU A 108 3.82 -8.02 -14.26
CA GLU A 108 3.82 -9.09 -13.26
C GLU A 108 2.55 -9.05 -12.40
N CYS A 109 2.13 -7.87 -11.99
CA CYS A 109 0.89 -7.71 -11.22
C CYS A 109 -0.33 -8.13 -12.03
N LEU A 110 -0.39 -7.73 -13.31
CA LEU A 110 -1.48 -8.14 -14.20
C LEU A 110 -1.52 -9.66 -14.36
N ALA A 111 -0.37 -10.30 -14.53
CA ALA A 111 -0.29 -11.76 -14.66
C ALA A 111 -0.77 -12.44 -13.38
N ASN A 112 -0.39 -11.92 -12.22
CA ASN A 112 -0.82 -12.45 -10.92
C ASN A 112 -2.34 -12.34 -10.76
N LEU A 113 -2.92 -11.22 -11.18
CA LEU A 113 -4.38 -11.03 -11.14
C LEU A 113 -5.09 -12.02 -12.06
N ARG A 114 -4.55 -12.25 -13.28
CA ARG A 114 -5.11 -13.22 -14.21
C ARG A 114 -5.13 -14.63 -13.64
N GLU A 115 -4.09 -15.01 -12.91
CA GLU A 115 -4.05 -16.30 -12.21
C GLU A 115 -5.20 -16.45 -11.20
N LYS A 116 -5.69 -15.34 -10.68
CA LYS A 116 -6.84 -15.30 -9.77
C LYS A 116 -8.17 -15.16 -10.50
N GLY A 117 -8.15 -15.20 -11.83
CA GLY A 117 -9.37 -15.04 -12.64
C GLY A 117 -9.78 -13.59 -12.84
N ILE A 118 -8.88 -12.64 -12.61
CA ILE A 118 -9.17 -11.21 -12.73
C ILE A 118 -8.46 -10.65 -13.96
N GLU A 119 -9.25 -10.15 -14.90
CA GLU A 119 -8.74 -9.50 -16.10
C GLU A 119 -8.96 -7.99 -15.99
N LEU A 120 -7.88 -7.23 -16.05
CA LEU A 120 -7.93 -5.76 -16.09
C LEU A 120 -7.52 -5.28 -17.48
N GLU A 121 -8.17 -4.23 -17.90
CA GLU A 121 -7.89 -3.60 -19.21
C GLU A 121 -6.78 -2.55 -19.12
#